data_3324405919a68907ab54cd59694af6a6
#
_entry.id   3324405919a68907ab54cd59694af6a6
#
_cell.length_a   1.000
_cell.length_b   1.000
_cell.length_c   1.000
_cell.angle_alpha   90.00
_cell.angle_beta   90.00
_cell.angle_gamma   90.00
#
_symmetry.space_group_name_H-M   'P 1'
#
loop_
_entity.id
_entity.type
_entity.pdbx_description
1 polymer ?
#
loop_
_entity_poly.entity_id
_entity_poly.type
_entity_poly.pdbx_seq_one_letter_code
_entity_poly.pdbx_strand_id
1 'polypeptide(L)'
;MQIKAKKSLGQNFLIDKNIINKIVAVANIQPNDNVLEIGPGTGNLTESILNKKPKKIYVIEKDERLVKLLSERFKNQIMIINEDILKISENSISNY
;
A
#
# COMPACT_ATOMS: atom_id res chain seq x y z
N MET A 1 -4.41 4.92 5.35
CA MET A 1 -5.20 4.44 6.49
C MET A 1 -4.40 3.45 7.31
N GLN A 2 -4.35 3.65 8.60
CA GLN A 2 -3.50 2.85 9.45
C GLN A 2 -4.22 2.51 10.74
N ILE A 3 -4.28 1.21 11.08
CA ILE A 3 -5.01 0.74 12.26
C ILE A 3 -4.02 0.05 13.20
N LYS A 4 -3.03 0.79 13.65
CA LYS A 4 -1.95 0.22 14.45
C LYS A 4 -2.38 -0.18 15.86
N ALA A 5 -3.27 0.59 16.47
CA ALA A 5 -3.76 0.28 17.81
C ALA A 5 -4.55 -1.03 17.85
N LYS A 6 -5.02 -1.48 16.70
CA LYS A 6 -5.76 -2.72 16.55
C LYS A 6 -5.04 -3.63 15.56
N LYS A 7 -3.79 -3.92 15.83
CA LYS A 7 -2.92 -4.61 14.88
C LYS A 7 -3.51 -5.93 14.38
N SER A 8 -3.98 -6.78 15.26
CA SER A 8 -4.56 -8.07 14.84
C SER A 8 -5.85 -7.87 14.05
N LEU A 9 -6.68 -6.91 14.45
CA LEU A 9 -7.89 -6.58 13.71
C LEU A 9 -7.55 -6.03 12.33
N GLY A 10 -6.52 -5.18 12.25
CA GLY A 10 -6.07 -4.63 10.98
C GLY A 10 -5.56 -5.71 10.04
N GLN A 11 -4.85 -6.69 10.56
CA GLN A 11 -4.38 -7.81 9.76
C GLN A 11 -5.55 -8.64 9.24
N ASN A 12 -6.53 -8.93 10.07
CA ASN A 12 -7.72 -9.65 9.64
C ASN A 12 -8.50 -8.88 8.59
N PHE A 13 -8.58 -7.58 8.77
CA PHE A 13 -9.23 -6.68 7.84
C PHE A 13 -8.61 -6.79 6.44
N LEU A 14 -7.26 -6.77 6.39
CA LEU A 14 -6.53 -6.79 5.12
C LEU A 14 -6.41 -8.17 4.50
N ILE A 15 -6.75 -9.23 5.25
CA ILE A 15 -6.83 -10.58 4.72
C ILE A 15 -8.21 -10.86 4.14
N ASP A 16 -9.25 -10.23 4.69
CA ASP A 16 -10.62 -10.43 4.21
C ASP A 16 -10.78 -9.84 2.82
N LYS A 17 -10.93 -10.70 1.83
CA LYS A 17 -11.01 -10.29 0.44
C LYS A 17 -12.23 -9.43 0.14
N ASN A 18 -13.34 -9.67 0.82
CA ASN A 18 -14.54 -8.86 0.63
C ASN A 18 -14.33 -7.43 1.10
N ILE A 19 -13.64 -7.26 2.21
CA ILE A 19 -13.31 -5.92 2.73
C ILE A 19 -12.34 -5.22 1.79
N ILE A 20 -11.32 -5.93 1.33
CA ILE A 20 -10.33 -5.38 0.38
C ILE A 20 -11.04 -4.91 -0.89
N ASN A 21 -11.94 -5.72 -1.42
CA ASN A 21 -12.67 -5.36 -2.64
C ASN A 21 -13.55 -4.13 -2.43
N LYS A 22 -14.15 -3.99 -1.25
CA LYS A 22 -14.94 -2.79 -0.94
C LYS A 22 -14.08 -1.55 -0.86
N ILE A 23 -12.92 -1.64 -0.23
CA ILE A 23 -11.98 -0.52 -0.13
C ILE A 23 -11.58 -0.06 -1.53
N VAL A 24 -11.19 -0.99 -2.38
CA VAL A 24 -10.75 -0.68 -3.74
C VAL A 24 -11.89 -0.09 -4.57
N ALA A 25 -13.11 -0.62 -4.41
CA ALA A 25 -14.27 -0.09 -5.12
C ALA A 25 -14.57 1.35 -4.72
N VAL A 26 -14.50 1.66 -3.43
CA VAL A 26 -14.76 3.01 -2.90
C VAL A 26 -13.68 3.98 -3.42
N ALA A 27 -12.44 3.53 -3.50
CA ALA A 27 -11.34 4.36 -3.98
C ALA A 27 -11.50 4.76 -5.45
N ASN A 28 -12.24 3.99 -6.22
CA ASN A 28 -12.53 4.30 -7.64
C ASN A 28 -11.26 4.63 -8.43
N ILE A 29 -10.30 3.73 -8.37
CA ILE A 29 -8.98 3.94 -8.98
C ILE A 29 -9.08 3.97 -10.50
N GLN A 30 -8.48 5.01 -11.10
CA GLN A 30 -8.48 5.23 -12.53
C GLN A 30 -7.07 5.02 -13.11
N PRO A 31 -6.95 4.79 -14.43
CA PRO A 31 -5.63 4.49 -15.04
C PRO A 31 -4.59 5.61 -14.92
N ASN A 32 -5.02 6.84 -14.71
CA ASN A 32 -4.09 7.97 -14.57
C ASN A 32 -3.84 8.36 -13.11
N ASP A 33 -4.35 7.57 -12.17
CA ASP A 33 -4.16 7.87 -10.75
C ASP A 33 -2.79 7.42 -10.25
N ASN A 34 -2.22 8.24 -9.37
CA ASN A 34 -1.09 7.85 -8.55
C ASN A 34 -1.64 7.47 -7.19
N VAL A 35 -1.39 6.26 -6.76
CA VAL A 35 -1.93 5.73 -5.50
C VAL A 35 -0.83 5.65 -4.47
N LEU A 36 -1.14 6.07 -3.26
CA LEU A 36 -0.23 5.96 -2.12
C LEU A 36 -0.86 5.04 -1.08
N GLU A 37 -0.16 3.96 -0.77
CA GLU A 37 -0.60 3.03 0.27
C GLU A 37 0.36 3.09 1.44
N ILE A 38 -0.18 3.23 2.65
CA ILE A 38 0.61 3.32 3.87
C ILE A 38 0.44 2.03 4.66
N GLY A 39 1.57 1.41 5.02
CA GLY A 39 1.55 0.19 5.81
C GLY A 39 0.95 -0.99 5.06
N PRO A 40 1.48 -1.32 3.87
CA PRO A 40 0.88 -2.36 3.02
C PRO A 40 0.93 -3.77 3.60
N GLY A 41 1.73 -3.99 4.65
CA GLY A 41 1.89 -5.30 5.22
C GLY A 41 2.45 -6.29 4.20
N THR A 42 1.77 -7.42 4.02
CA THR A 42 2.21 -8.43 3.04
C THR A 42 1.75 -8.14 1.61
N GLY A 43 0.94 -7.10 1.41
CA GLY A 43 0.59 -6.64 0.08
C GLY A 43 -0.75 -7.11 -0.48
N ASN A 44 -1.65 -7.61 0.35
CA ASN A 44 -2.95 -8.09 -0.15
C ASN A 44 -3.79 -6.97 -0.75
N LEU A 45 -3.84 -5.82 -0.09
CA LEU A 45 -4.52 -4.65 -0.66
C LEU A 45 -3.75 -4.12 -1.88
N THR A 46 -2.43 -4.13 -1.80
CA THR A 46 -1.57 -3.71 -2.91
C THR A 46 -1.89 -4.47 -4.19
N GLU A 47 -2.03 -5.78 -4.08
CA GLU A 47 -2.38 -6.62 -5.22
C GLU A 47 -3.70 -6.21 -5.85
N SER A 48 -4.71 -5.96 -5.03
CA SER A 48 -6.02 -5.54 -5.53
C SER A 48 -5.97 -4.16 -6.18
N ILE A 49 -5.15 -3.26 -5.65
CA ILE A 49 -4.93 -1.94 -6.26
C ILE A 49 -4.27 -2.10 -7.62
N LEU A 50 -3.26 -2.96 -7.73
CA LEU A 50 -2.57 -3.21 -8.99
C LEU A 50 -3.51 -3.76 -10.05
N ASN A 51 -4.50 -4.56 -9.66
CA ASN A 51 -5.48 -5.10 -10.60
C ASN A 51 -6.34 -4.02 -11.25
N LYS A 52 -6.43 -2.84 -10.66
CA LYS A 52 -7.12 -1.70 -11.24
C LYS A 52 -6.25 -0.90 -12.19
N LYS A 53 -4.97 -1.26 -12.29
CA LYS A 53 -4.01 -0.68 -13.24
C LYS A 53 -3.88 0.83 -13.14
N PRO A 54 -3.58 1.38 -11.95
CA PRO A 54 -3.30 2.80 -11.82
C PRO A 54 -2.01 3.15 -12.54
N LYS A 55 -1.74 4.45 -12.68
CA LYS A 55 -0.52 4.92 -13.32
C LYS A 55 0.71 4.52 -12.50
N LYS A 56 0.67 4.77 -11.19
CA LYS A 56 1.76 4.42 -10.27
C LYS A 56 1.19 4.06 -8.91
N ILE A 57 1.89 3.17 -8.20
CA ILE A 57 1.63 2.87 -6.81
C ILE A 57 2.90 3.13 -6.01
N TYR A 58 2.76 3.96 -4.98
CA TYR A 58 3.78 4.17 -3.97
C TYR A 58 3.34 3.48 -2.70
N VAL A 59 4.22 2.73 -2.06
CA VAL A 59 3.92 2.13 -0.76
C VAL A 59 4.94 2.62 0.25
N ILE A 60 4.47 3.00 1.42
CA ILE A 60 5.34 3.44 2.50
C ILE A 60 5.32 2.37 3.57
N GLU A 61 6.48 1.79 3.85
CA GLU A 61 6.65 0.73 4.81
C GLU A 61 7.95 0.94 5.58
N LYS A 62 7.88 0.95 6.90
CA LYS A 62 9.07 1.16 7.74
C LYS A 62 9.76 -0.15 8.14
N ASP A 63 9.08 -1.27 8.08
CA ASP A 63 9.65 -2.57 8.46
C ASP A 63 10.43 -3.14 7.28
N GLU A 64 11.75 -3.24 7.45
CA GLU A 64 12.63 -3.70 6.38
C GLU A 64 12.31 -5.12 5.91
N ARG A 65 11.81 -5.98 6.80
CA ARG A 65 11.45 -7.34 6.44
C ARG A 65 10.26 -7.35 5.49
N LEU A 66 9.30 -6.46 5.73
CA LEU A 66 8.15 -6.32 4.84
C LEU A 66 8.54 -5.67 3.52
N VAL A 67 9.46 -4.70 3.55
CA VAL A 67 9.99 -4.10 2.33
C VAL A 67 10.60 -5.17 1.43
N LYS A 68 11.40 -6.06 2.01
CA LYS A 68 12.00 -7.14 1.24
C LYS A 68 10.95 -8.06 0.62
N LEU A 69 9.95 -8.43 1.42
CA LEU A 69 8.86 -9.30 0.96
C LEU A 69 8.09 -8.64 -0.19
N LEU A 70 7.74 -7.38 -0.03
CA LEU A 70 7.01 -6.63 -1.04
C LEU A 70 7.82 -6.49 -2.32
N SER A 71 9.10 -6.22 -2.19
CA SER A 71 10.01 -6.09 -3.32
C SER A 71 10.09 -7.40 -4.12
N GLU A 72 10.13 -8.52 -3.41
CA GLU A 72 10.15 -9.82 -4.07
C GLU A 72 8.81 -10.16 -4.71
N ARG A 73 7.71 -9.76 -4.07
CA ARG A 73 6.37 -10.08 -4.56
C ARG A 73 5.96 -9.25 -5.78
N PHE A 74 6.23 -7.96 -5.73
CA PHE A 74 5.73 -7.03 -6.76
C PHE A 74 6.80 -6.49 -7.69
N LYS A 75 8.07 -6.62 -7.30
CA LYS A 75 9.22 -6.17 -8.12
C LYS A 75 9.05 -4.70 -8.49
N ASN A 76 9.14 -4.38 -9.78
CA ASN A 76 9.08 -2.98 -10.23
C ASN A 76 7.65 -2.47 -10.50
N GLN A 77 6.64 -3.25 -10.12
CA GLN A 77 5.26 -2.79 -10.28
C GLN A 77 4.86 -1.72 -9.28
N ILE A 78 5.60 -1.61 -8.19
CA ILE A 78 5.35 -0.62 -7.15
C ILE A 78 6.63 0.12 -6.81
N MET A 79 6.49 1.31 -6.23
CA MET A 79 7.63 2.05 -5.69
C MET A 79 7.56 1.99 -4.17
N ILE A 80 8.59 1.39 -3.57
CA ILE A 80 8.62 1.21 -2.13
C ILE A 80 9.45 2.32 -1.49
N ILE A 81 8.86 2.98 -0.50
CA ILE A 81 9.51 3.99 0.31
C ILE A 81 9.70 3.40 1.70
N ASN A 82 10.95 3.07 2.05
CA ASN A 82 11.26 2.46 3.33
C ASN A 82 11.50 3.54 4.38
N GLU A 83 10.40 4.12 4.84
CA GLU A 83 10.45 5.21 5.82
C GLU A 83 9.23 5.17 6.71
N ASP A 84 9.31 5.94 7.80
CA ASP A 84 8.19 6.13 8.70
C ASP A 84 7.34 7.28 8.14
N ILE A 85 6.06 7.02 7.87
CA ILE A 85 5.15 8.02 7.32
C ILE A 85 5.09 9.29 8.17
N LEU A 86 5.26 9.15 9.48
CA LEU A 86 5.22 10.30 10.38
C LEU A 86 6.40 11.26 10.18
N LYS A 87 7.43 10.82 9.48
CA LYS A 87 8.64 11.61 9.23
C LYS A 87 8.76 12.08 7.78
N ILE A 88 7.77 11.80 6.94
CA ILE A 88 7.79 12.14 5.53
C ILE A 88 6.83 13.29 5.26
N SER A 89 7.28 14.27 4.47
CA SER A 89 6.39 15.30 3.95
C SER A 89 5.85 14.88 2.58
N GLU A 90 4.74 15.47 2.18
CA GLU A 90 4.15 15.22 0.87
C GLU A 90 5.13 15.54 -0.26
N ASN A 91 5.89 16.63 -0.11
CA ASN A 91 6.87 17.03 -1.11
C ASN A 91 7.99 15.99 -1.26
N SER A 92 8.37 15.32 -0.17
CA SER A 92 9.36 14.26 -0.22
C SER A 92 8.89 13.08 -1.06
N ILE A 93 7.59 12.76 -0.97
CA ILE A 93 7.02 11.64 -1.72
C ILE A 93 7.08 11.91 -3.22
N SER A 94 6.78 13.13 -3.65
CA SER A 94 6.75 13.48 -5.06
C SER A 94 8.12 13.41 -5.72
N ASN A 95 9.19 13.32 -4.94
CA ASN A 95 10.55 13.23 -5.46
C ASN A 95 11.02 11.78 -5.70
N TYR A 96 10.23 10.81 -5.32
CA TYR A 96 10.58 9.41 -5.55
C TYR A 96 10.32 8.94 -6.97
#